data_4d8bf69d671ffc634488fb0aac1eba6a
#
_entry.id   4d8bf69d671ffc634488fb0aac1eba6a
#
_cell.length_a   1.000
_cell.length_b   1.000
_cell.length_c   1.000
_cell.angle_alpha   90.00
_cell.angle_beta   90.00
_cell.angle_gamma   90.00
#
_symmetry.space_group_name_H-M   'P 1'
#
loop_
_entity.id
_entity.type
_entity.pdbx_description
1 polymer ?
#
loop_
_entity_poly.entity_id
_entity_poly.type
_entity_poly.pdbx_seq_one_letter_code
_entity_poly.pdbx_strand_id
1 'polypeptide(L)'
;MFELYQLAQLVAFADCGTLAAAAEQLHLSQPALSRSMQRLEADMQVSLFDRQKNRIGLNANGQLAVEHARKLLWQAQDMVSAVQSFDRQQRTILVGSCAPAPLWEILPALYHLYPDMTVSSEMRADDVLLHGLREGTYQLIVLPRAVQEDGLTCQRYEEEHLY
;
A
#
# COMPACT_ATOMS: atom_id res chain seq x y z
N MET A 1 9.87 -8.42 25.03
CA MET A 1 8.86 -8.03 24.00
C MET A 1 9.29 -8.66 22.69
N PHE A 2 8.39 -9.36 22.00
CA PHE A 2 8.68 -10.05 20.74
C PHE A 2 8.77 -9.06 19.56
N GLU A 3 9.45 -9.49 18.49
CA GLU A 3 9.68 -8.71 17.28
C GLU A 3 8.83 -9.24 16.12
N LEU A 4 8.46 -8.36 15.15
CA LEU A 4 7.66 -8.78 13.99
C LEU A 4 8.30 -9.93 13.18
N TYR A 5 9.63 -9.96 13.08
CA TYR A 5 10.31 -11.04 12.37
C TYR A 5 10.09 -12.41 13.03
N GLN A 6 9.91 -12.48 14.38
CA GLN A 6 9.62 -13.72 15.07
C GLN A 6 8.21 -14.20 14.76
N LEU A 7 7.25 -13.28 14.57
CA LEU A 7 5.90 -13.62 14.12
C LEU A 7 5.92 -14.17 12.68
N ALA A 8 6.72 -13.58 11.79
CA ALA A 8 6.90 -14.10 10.43
C ALA A 8 7.53 -15.50 10.42
N GLN A 9 8.48 -15.75 11.31
CA GLN A 9 9.08 -17.07 11.49
C GLN A 9 8.08 -18.12 12.04
N LEU A 10 7.22 -17.72 12.96
CA LEU A 10 6.15 -18.59 13.50
C LEU A 10 5.14 -18.97 12.40
N VAL A 11 4.75 -17.98 11.57
CA VAL A 11 3.87 -18.20 10.42
C VAL A 11 4.52 -19.14 9.40
N ALA A 12 5.78 -18.91 9.05
CA ALA A 12 6.52 -19.78 8.13
C ALA A 12 6.62 -21.22 8.66
N PHE A 13 6.84 -21.40 9.96
CA PHE A 13 6.78 -22.73 10.57
C PHE A 13 5.40 -23.37 10.42
N ALA A 14 4.33 -22.61 10.64
CA ALA A 14 2.96 -23.11 10.48
C ALA A 14 2.68 -23.58 9.04
N ASP A 15 3.18 -22.83 8.05
CA ASP A 15 3.00 -23.13 6.64
C ASP A 15 3.83 -24.32 6.16
N CYS A 16 5.08 -24.42 6.62
CA CYS A 16 6.02 -25.47 6.22
C CYS A 16 5.86 -26.78 7.03
N GLY A 17 5.27 -26.72 8.21
CA GLY A 17 5.06 -27.86 9.11
C GLY A 17 6.31 -28.38 9.81
N THR A 18 7.53 -27.95 9.44
CA THR A 18 8.78 -28.35 10.09
C THR A 18 9.74 -27.16 10.23
N LEU A 19 10.60 -27.21 11.30
CA LEU A 19 11.63 -26.19 11.49
C LEU A 19 12.68 -26.19 10.37
N ALA A 20 12.98 -27.34 9.77
CA ALA A 20 13.96 -27.45 8.71
C ALA A 20 13.45 -26.74 7.43
N ALA A 21 12.22 -27.05 6.99
CA ALA A 21 11.62 -26.44 5.81
C ALA A 21 11.39 -24.93 6.00
N ALA A 22 10.91 -24.50 7.18
CA ALA A 22 10.74 -23.09 7.50
C ALA A 22 12.09 -22.33 7.52
N ALA A 23 13.13 -22.93 8.06
CA ALA A 23 14.47 -22.34 8.07
C ALA A 23 15.02 -22.18 6.65
N GLU A 24 14.83 -23.18 5.79
CA GLU A 24 15.22 -23.13 4.37
C GLU A 24 14.47 -21.98 3.64
N GLN A 25 13.15 -21.91 3.79
CA GLN A 25 12.32 -20.86 3.19
C GLN A 25 12.78 -19.45 3.63
N LEU A 26 13.16 -19.31 4.92
CA LEU A 26 13.59 -18.04 5.50
C LEU A 26 15.09 -17.75 5.33
N HIS A 27 15.83 -18.61 4.66
CA HIS A 27 17.29 -18.54 4.51
C HIS A 27 18.04 -18.44 5.86
N LEU A 28 17.54 -19.19 6.87
CA LEU A 28 18.09 -19.25 8.21
C LEU A 28 18.66 -20.66 8.51
N SER A 29 19.54 -20.76 9.50
CA SER A 29 19.87 -22.07 10.03
C SER A 29 18.74 -22.58 10.96
N GLN A 30 18.46 -23.88 10.93
CA GLN A 30 17.44 -24.48 11.80
C GLN A 30 17.71 -24.20 13.31
N PRO A 31 18.96 -24.24 13.82
CA PRO A 31 19.24 -23.85 15.20
C PRO A 31 18.90 -22.38 15.51
N ALA A 32 19.09 -21.46 14.55
CA ALA A 32 18.75 -20.06 14.72
C ALA A 32 17.23 -19.87 14.81
N LEU A 33 16.47 -20.49 13.91
CA LEU A 33 15.01 -20.46 13.95
C LEU A 33 14.47 -21.09 15.25
N SER A 34 15.04 -22.22 15.68
CA SER A 34 14.64 -22.88 16.94
C SER A 34 14.84 -21.98 18.16
N ARG A 35 16.00 -21.28 18.25
CA ARG A 35 16.26 -20.30 19.32
C ARG A 35 15.30 -19.12 19.27
N SER A 36 14.99 -18.63 18.08
CA SER A 36 14.03 -17.54 17.90
C SER A 36 12.62 -17.93 18.39
N MET A 37 12.17 -19.14 18.09
CA MET A 37 10.88 -19.64 18.56
C MET A 37 10.85 -19.83 20.09
N GLN A 38 11.95 -20.31 20.69
CA GLN A 38 12.07 -20.41 22.15
C GLN A 38 12.01 -19.02 22.81
N ARG A 39 12.64 -18.01 22.20
CA ARG A 39 12.58 -16.63 22.70
C ARG A 39 11.16 -16.07 22.60
N LEU A 40 10.45 -16.36 21.50
CA LEU A 40 9.06 -15.97 21.33
C LEU A 40 8.16 -16.58 22.43
N GLU A 41 8.32 -17.89 22.74
CA GLU A 41 7.63 -18.55 23.86
C GLU A 41 7.92 -17.87 25.19
N ALA A 42 9.20 -17.54 25.44
CA ALA A 42 9.61 -16.85 26.67
C ALA A 42 9.00 -15.44 26.78
N ASP A 43 8.97 -14.67 25.68
CA ASP A 43 8.37 -13.34 25.64
C ASP A 43 6.84 -13.39 25.85
N MET A 44 6.17 -14.42 25.34
CA MET A 44 4.74 -14.65 25.53
C MET A 44 4.39 -15.34 26.86
N GLN A 45 5.39 -15.88 27.56
CA GLN A 45 5.24 -16.60 28.82
C GLN A 45 4.33 -17.84 28.73
N VAL A 46 4.20 -18.41 27.54
CA VAL A 46 3.43 -19.62 27.26
C VAL A 46 4.13 -20.49 26.23
N SER A 47 3.95 -21.80 26.32
CA SER A 47 4.40 -22.72 25.29
C SER A 47 3.50 -22.62 24.06
N LEU A 48 4.10 -22.53 22.90
CA LEU A 48 3.43 -22.49 21.58
C LEU A 48 3.55 -23.83 20.84
N PHE A 49 4.51 -24.67 21.27
CA PHE A 49 4.86 -25.92 20.61
C PHE A 49 4.72 -27.13 21.52
N ASP A 50 4.19 -28.22 20.95
CA ASP A 50 4.31 -29.57 21.54
C ASP A 50 5.58 -30.22 21.00
N ARG A 51 6.46 -30.65 21.91
CA ARG A 51 7.72 -31.30 21.60
C ARG A 51 7.63 -32.78 21.93
N GLN A 52 7.47 -33.61 20.91
CA GLN A 52 7.55 -35.07 21.03
C GLN A 52 8.93 -35.56 20.57
N LYS A 53 9.30 -36.82 20.96
CA LYS A 53 10.66 -37.37 20.75
C LYS A 53 11.28 -37.17 19.40
N ASN A 54 10.49 -36.99 18.29
CA ASN A 54 10.96 -36.78 16.93
C ASN A 54 10.10 -35.78 16.14
N ARG A 55 9.23 -35.02 16.79
CA ARG A 55 8.32 -34.09 16.10
C ARG A 55 8.05 -32.87 16.96
N ILE A 56 8.09 -31.71 16.34
CA ILE A 56 7.62 -30.47 16.90
C ILE A 56 6.36 -30.03 16.12
N GLY A 57 5.31 -29.64 16.82
CA GLY A 57 4.08 -29.13 16.22
C GLY A 57 3.52 -27.99 17.05
N LEU A 58 2.63 -27.19 16.46
CA LEU A 58 1.93 -26.15 17.19
C LEU A 58 0.89 -26.80 18.15
N ASN A 59 0.87 -26.34 19.38
CA ASN A 59 -0.25 -26.59 20.27
C ASN A 59 -1.39 -25.59 20.07
N ALA A 60 -2.44 -25.63 20.88
CA ALA A 60 -3.58 -24.72 20.77
C ALA A 60 -3.17 -23.24 20.91
N ASN A 61 -2.24 -22.90 21.83
CA ASN A 61 -1.70 -21.53 21.95
C ASN A 61 -0.94 -21.11 20.72
N GLY A 62 -0.13 -22.03 20.15
CA GLY A 62 0.61 -21.78 18.91
C GLY A 62 -0.30 -21.52 17.71
N GLN A 63 -1.39 -22.27 17.58
CA GLN A 63 -2.38 -22.06 16.53
C GLN A 63 -3.04 -20.67 16.64
N LEU A 64 -3.47 -20.31 17.86
CA LEU A 64 -4.02 -18.97 18.14
C LEU A 64 -2.98 -17.87 17.87
N ALA A 65 -1.73 -18.08 18.30
CA ALA A 65 -0.65 -17.13 18.04
C ALA A 65 -0.40 -16.92 16.54
N VAL A 66 -0.43 -17.97 15.71
CA VAL A 66 -0.31 -17.89 14.24
C VAL A 66 -1.45 -17.08 13.66
N GLU A 67 -2.70 -17.30 14.09
CA GLU A 67 -3.84 -16.53 13.59
C GLU A 67 -3.64 -15.01 13.83
N HIS A 68 -3.26 -14.63 15.05
CA HIS A 68 -3.00 -13.24 15.39
C HIS A 68 -1.74 -12.69 14.71
N ALA A 69 -0.68 -13.51 14.59
CA ALA A 69 0.54 -13.11 13.88
C ALA A 69 0.27 -12.76 12.42
N ARG A 70 -0.56 -13.54 11.71
CA ARG A 70 -0.95 -13.21 10.32
C ARG A 70 -1.65 -11.85 10.23
N LYS A 71 -2.57 -11.55 11.16
CA LYS A 71 -3.29 -10.26 11.19
C LYS A 71 -2.33 -9.09 11.43
N LEU A 72 -1.40 -9.23 12.39
CA LEU A 72 -0.41 -8.20 12.70
C LEU A 72 0.56 -7.96 11.55
N LEU A 73 1.05 -9.01 10.89
CA LEU A 73 1.92 -8.90 9.72
C LEU A 73 1.21 -8.23 8.54
N TRP A 74 -0.06 -8.58 8.32
CA TRP A 74 -0.88 -7.92 7.30
C TRP A 74 -1.07 -6.44 7.61
N GLN A 75 -1.41 -6.07 8.85
CA GLN A 75 -1.56 -4.67 9.28
C GLN A 75 -0.25 -3.88 9.14
N ALA A 76 0.89 -4.49 9.46
CA ALA A 76 2.19 -3.86 9.28
C ALA A 76 2.47 -3.57 7.80
N GLN A 77 2.14 -4.50 6.90
CA GLN A 77 2.28 -4.30 5.45
C GLN A 77 1.28 -3.26 4.92
N ASP A 78 0.05 -3.27 5.40
CA ASP A 78 -0.99 -2.30 5.06
C ASP A 78 -0.57 -0.88 5.46
N MET A 79 -0.02 -0.70 6.65
CA MET A 79 0.54 0.58 7.11
C MET A 79 1.62 1.10 6.15
N VAL A 80 2.56 0.25 5.73
CA VAL A 80 3.62 0.64 4.76
C VAL A 80 2.98 1.08 3.44
N SER A 81 2.02 0.31 2.94
CA SER A 81 1.32 0.60 1.69
C SER A 81 0.51 1.91 1.77
N ALA A 82 -0.16 2.16 2.89
CA ALA A 82 -0.93 3.38 3.13
C ALA A 82 -0.01 4.62 3.16
N VAL A 83 1.10 4.55 3.88
CA VAL A 83 2.08 5.66 3.94
C VAL A 83 2.70 5.94 2.57
N GLN A 84 3.07 4.89 1.82
CA GLN A 84 3.60 5.05 0.47
C GLN A 84 2.57 5.62 -0.51
N SER A 85 1.30 5.23 -0.37
CA SER A 85 0.22 5.77 -1.19
C SER A 85 -0.04 7.24 -0.89
N PHE A 86 -0.03 7.62 0.38
CA PHE A 86 -0.13 9.01 0.82
C PHE A 86 1.01 9.87 0.28
N ASP A 87 2.27 9.42 0.38
CA ASP A 87 3.43 10.13 -0.18
C ASP A 87 3.32 10.30 -1.71
N ARG A 88 2.89 9.25 -2.44
CA ARG A 88 2.65 9.35 -3.90
C ARG A 88 1.56 10.36 -4.24
N GLN A 89 0.46 10.39 -3.49
CA GLN A 89 -0.61 11.37 -3.71
C GLN A 89 -0.11 12.81 -3.53
N GLN A 90 0.73 13.05 -2.51
CA GLN A 90 1.34 14.37 -2.28
C GLN A 90 2.28 14.81 -3.42
N ARG A 91 2.79 13.88 -4.21
CA ARG A 91 3.72 14.14 -5.32
C ARG A 91 3.10 13.91 -6.70
N THR A 92 1.77 13.76 -6.76
CA THR A 92 1.07 13.52 -8.03
C THR A 92 0.16 14.69 -8.34
N ILE A 93 0.27 15.24 -9.54
CA ILE A 93 -0.70 16.15 -10.15
C ILE A 93 -1.60 15.29 -11.03
N LEU A 94 -2.86 15.14 -10.65
CA LEU A 94 -3.85 14.45 -11.46
C LEU A 94 -4.68 15.47 -12.23
N VAL A 95 -4.61 15.37 -13.56
CA VAL A 95 -5.34 16.24 -14.51
C VAL A 95 -6.54 15.48 -15.06
N GLY A 96 -7.74 16.00 -14.81
CA GLY A 96 -8.96 15.49 -15.42
C GLY A 96 -9.33 16.26 -16.69
N SER A 97 -9.76 15.60 -17.77
CA SER A 97 -10.23 16.27 -18.98
C SER A 97 -11.44 15.55 -19.56
N CYS A 98 -12.36 16.35 -20.16
CA CYS A 98 -13.47 15.79 -20.93
C CYS A 98 -13.09 15.45 -22.38
N ALA A 99 -11.91 15.92 -22.87
CA ALA A 99 -11.42 15.69 -24.21
C ALA A 99 -9.89 15.45 -24.20
N PRO A 100 -9.35 14.71 -25.19
CA PRO A 100 -7.92 14.39 -25.23
C PRO A 100 -7.04 15.56 -25.68
N ALA A 101 -7.53 16.44 -26.58
CA ALA A 101 -6.72 17.47 -27.20
C ALA A 101 -6.03 18.43 -26.21
N PRO A 102 -6.72 18.99 -25.19
CA PRO A 102 -6.08 19.87 -24.22
C PRO A 102 -4.96 19.21 -23.42
N LEU A 103 -5.01 17.90 -23.22
CA LEU A 103 -3.99 17.17 -22.45
C LEU A 103 -2.63 17.19 -23.16
N TRP A 104 -2.60 17.22 -24.50
CA TRP A 104 -1.36 17.21 -25.27
C TRP A 104 -0.49 18.45 -25.05
N GLU A 105 -1.11 19.57 -24.68
CA GLU A 105 -0.40 20.81 -24.38
C GLU A 105 -0.16 21.01 -22.88
N ILE A 106 -1.16 20.68 -22.07
CA ILE A 106 -1.10 20.89 -20.63
C ILE A 106 -0.09 19.95 -19.96
N LEU A 107 -0.04 18.67 -20.36
CA LEU A 107 0.86 17.70 -19.72
C LEU A 107 2.33 18.06 -19.90
N PRO A 108 2.84 18.41 -21.12
CA PRO A 108 4.22 18.85 -21.28
C PRO A 108 4.56 20.09 -20.46
N ALA A 109 3.62 21.06 -20.39
CA ALA A 109 3.81 22.26 -19.58
C ALA A 109 3.94 21.95 -18.09
N LEU A 110 3.08 21.05 -17.56
CA LEU A 110 3.15 20.60 -16.17
C LEU A 110 4.43 19.84 -15.86
N TYR A 111 4.89 18.95 -16.75
CA TYR A 111 6.18 18.26 -16.59
C TYR A 111 7.36 19.23 -16.54
N HIS A 112 7.29 20.32 -17.31
CA HIS A 112 8.34 21.34 -17.28
C HIS A 112 8.30 22.20 -16.01
N LEU A 113 7.10 22.55 -15.54
CA LEU A 113 6.92 23.38 -14.34
C LEU A 113 7.16 22.63 -13.03
N TYR A 114 6.88 21.34 -13.02
CA TYR A 114 6.94 20.48 -11.81
C TYR A 114 7.77 19.21 -12.09
N PRO A 115 9.08 19.34 -12.31
CA PRO A 115 9.93 18.20 -12.69
C PRO A 115 10.03 17.10 -11.63
N ASP A 116 9.81 17.44 -10.36
CA ASP A 116 9.88 16.50 -9.23
C ASP A 116 8.53 15.85 -8.90
N MET A 117 7.47 16.17 -9.65
CA MET A 117 6.14 15.61 -9.46
C MET A 117 5.77 14.61 -10.56
N THR A 118 5.01 13.60 -10.16
CA THR A 118 4.37 12.71 -11.13
C THR A 118 3.14 13.41 -11.67
N VAL A 119 3.06 13.56 -13.00
CA VAL A 119 1.85 14.08 -13.65
C VAL A 119 1.09 12.90 -14.28
N SER A 120 -0.18 12.79 -13.95
CA SER A 120 -1.08 11.77 -14.47
C SER A 120 -2.34 12.43 -15.03
N SER A 121 -3.00 11.77 -15.96
CA SER A 121 -4.25 12.30 -16.51
C SER A 121 -5.27 11.22 -16.73
N GLU A 122 -6.56 11.59 -16.65
CA GLU A 122 -7.66 10.72 -17.04
C GLU A 122 -8.80 11.51 -17.70
N MET A 123 -9.58 10.79 -18.51
CA MET A 123 -10.76 11.36 -19.15
C MET A 123 -12.03 10.90 -18.41
N ARG A 124 -12.87 11.86 -18.04
CA ARG A 124 -14.17 11.63 -17.39
C ARG A 124 -15.20 12.63 -17.89
N ALA A 125 -16.46 12.38 -17.56
CA ALA A 125 -17.53 13.34 -17.80
C ALA A 125 -17.42 14.56 -16.87
N ASP A 126 -17.96 15.70 -17.31
CA ASP A 126 -17.86 17.01 -16.64
C ASP A 126 -18.25 16.99 -15.17
N ASP A 127 -19.37 16.31 -14.85
CA ASP A 127 -19.91 16.19 -13.50
C ASP A 127 -18.97 15.44 -12.56
N VAL A 128 -18.36 14.36 -13.06
CA VAL A 128 -17.37 13.57 -12.31
C VAL A 128 -16.09 14.38 -12.08
N LEU A 129 -15.63 15.13 -13.10
CA LEU A 129 -14.46 16.00 -13.00
C LEU A 129 -14.65 17.10 -11.97
N LEU A 130 -15.81 17.79 -12.02
CA LEU A 130 -16.14 18.85 -11.06
C LEU A 130 -16.25 18.32 -9.64
N HIS A 131 -16.90 17.17 -9.46
CA HIS A 131 -16.97 16.54 -8.14
C HIS A 131 -15.57 16.17 -7.62
N GLY A 132 -14.77 15.52 -8.43
CA GLY A 132 -13.41 15.13 -8.04
C GLY A 132 -12.48 16.32 -7.77
N LEU A 133 -12.66 17.47 -8.46
CA LEU A 133 -11.93 18.71 -8.16
C LEU A 133 -12.30 19.25 -6.76
N ARG A 134 -13.59 19.25 -6.41
CA ARG A 134 -14.08 19.69 -5.08
C ARG A 134 -13.56 18.81 -3.96
N GLU A 135 -13.49 17.50 -4.21
CA GLU A 135 -12.95 16.52 -3.24
C GLU A 135 -11.41 16.48 -3.21
N GLY A 136 -10.73 17.29 -4.03
CA GLY A 136 -9.25 17.31 -4.10
C GLY A 136 -8.63 16.12 -4.83
N THR A 137 -9.42 15.29 -5.51
CA THR A 137 -8.92 14.19 -6.34
C THR A 137 -8.12 14.71 -7.52
N TYR A 138 -8.64 15.74 -8.22
CA TYR A 138 -7.95 16.44 -9.29
C TYR A 138 -7.37 17.74 -8.77
N GLN A 139 -6.15 18.09 -9.19
CA GLN A 139 -5.51 19.38 -8.96
C GLN A 139 -5.83 20.35 -10.11
N LEU A 140 -6.15 19.81 -11.28
CA LEU A 140 -6.54 20.56 -12.48
C LEU A 140 -7.60 19.77 -13.25
N ILE A 141 -8.61 20.46 -13.76
CA ILE A 141 -9.55 19.87 -14.73
C ILE A 141 -9.71 20.77 -15.94
N VAL A 142 -10.02 20.16 -17.08
CA VAL A 142 -10.35 20.86 -18.33
C VAL A 142 -11.77 20.53 -18.73
N LEU A 143 -12.58 21.57 -18.89
CA LEU A 143 -13.99 21.49 -19.24
C LEU A 143 -14.31 22.29 -20.49
N PRO A 144 -15.37 21.93 -21.25
CA PRO A 144 -15.77 22.64 -22.47
C PRO A 144 -16.51 23.95 -22.15
N ARG A 145 -16.69 24.30 -20.88
CA ARG A 145 -17.45 25.47 -20.43
C ARG A 145 -16.80 26.13 -19.23
N ALA A 146 -17.02 27.41 -19.08
CA ALA A 146 -16.60 28.12 -17.87
C ALA A 146 -17.47 27.69 -16.67
N VAL A 147 -16.81 27.59 -15.52
CA VAL A 147 -17.46 27.33 -14.22
C VAL A 147 -17.10 28.47 -13.29
N GLN A 148 -18.12 29.09 -12.70
CA GLN A 148 -17.96 30.10 -11.63
C GLN A 148 -18.43 29.50 -10.32
N GLU A 149 -17.48 29.25 -9.43
CA GLU A 149 -17.76 28.63 -8.13
C GLU A 149 -16.73 29.13 -7.12
N ASP A 150 -17.20 29.42 -5.90
CA ASP A 150 -16.32 29.88 -4.81
C ASP A 150 -15.26 28.83 -4.49
N GLY A 151 -14.00 29.30 -4.39
CA GLY A 151 -12.85 28.43 -4.10
C GLY A 151 -12.21 27.79 -5.34
N LEU A 152 -12.77 27.96 -6.54
CA LEU A 152 -12.19 27.50 -7.80
C LEU A 152 -11.66 28.69 -8.62
N THR A 153 -10.49 28.52 -9.21
CA THR A 153 -9.96 29.45 -10.22
C THR A 153 -10.25 28.88 -11.60
N CYS A 154 -11.04 29.59 -12.38
CA CYS A 154 -11.34 29.22 -13.75
C CYS A 154 -10.64 30.19 -14.71
N GLN A 155 -9.87 29.65 -15.65
CA GLN A 155 -9.20 30.41 -16.70
C GLN A 155 -9.56 29.82 -18.06
N ARG A 156 -9.87 30.70 -19.01
CA ARG A 156 -10.07 30.30 -20.40
C ARG A 156 -8.71 29.91 -20.98
N TYR A 157 -8.64 28.72 -21.56
CA TYR A 157 -7.42 28.19 -22.12
C TYR A 157 -7.36 28.40 -23.62
N GLU A 158 -8.39 27.97 -24.39
CA GLU A 158 -8.46 28.06 -25.81
C GLU A 158 -9.90 28.05 -26.34
N GLU A 159 -10.13 28.41 -27.59
CA GLU A 159 -11.39 28.28 -28.30
C GLU A 159 -11.22 27.28 -29.45
N GLU A 160 -11.82 26.09 -29.37
CA GLU A 160 -11.91 25.18 -30.50
C GLU A 160 -13.11 25.58 -31.39
N HIS A 161 -12.86 25.80 -32.68
CA HIS A 161 -13.90 25.95 -33.67
C HIS A 161 -14.14 24.61 -34.36
N LEU A 162 -15.31 24.00 -34.14
CA LEU A 162 -15.76 22.81 -34.87
C LEU A 162 -16.16 23.28 -36.30
N TYR A 163 -15.46 22.81 -37.29
CA TYR A 163 -15.78 23.03 -38.71
C TYR A 163 -16.66 21.88 -39.23
#